data_146a47f362dc47ed0cb7ad695098fd51
#
_entry.id   146a47f362dc47ed0cb7ad695098fd51
#
_cell.length_a   1.000
_cell.length_b   1.000
_cell.length_c   1.000
_cell.angle_alpha   90.00
_cell.angle_beta   90.00
_cell.angle_gamma   90.00
#
_symmetry.space_group_name_H-M   'P 1'
#
loop_
_entity.id
_entity.type
_entity.pdbx_description
1 polymer ?
#
loop_
_entity_poly.entity_id
_entity_poly.type
_entity_poly.pdbx_seq_one_letter_code
_entity_poly.pdbx_strand_id
1 'polypeptide(L)'
;IIAAQSIGEPGTQLTMRTFHTGGVAGNDITQGLPRVEEIFEARKPKGLAIITEFGGVATIKDTKKKREVIVTDPESGDTKTYLIPYGSRIKIMDGAVLEAGDELTEGSVNPHDILKIKGVRAVQDYMLREVQRVYRLQGVEINDKHIEVIVRQMLHKIRVEENGDSDLLPGSMVDSLDFLELNEKLEEEGKEQAVGSQVLLGITKASLATNSFLSAASFQETTKVLTEAAIKGKIDPLIGMKENVIIGKLLSLIHISEPTRHSLIS
;
A
#
# COMPACT_ATOMS: atom_id res chain seq x y z
N ILE A 1 12.08 -3.42 -12.45
CA ILE A 1 12.60 -2.48 -13.47
C ILE A 1 11.55 -2.24 -14.56
N ILE A 2 11.08 -3.26 -15.28
CA ILE A 2 10.13 -3.13 -16.39
C ILE A 2 8.82 -2.44 -15.93
N ALA A 3 8.23 -2.86 -14.83
CA ALA A 3 7.02 -2.24 -14.29
C ALA A 3 7.23 -0.76 -13.96
N ALA A 4 8.33 -0.43 -13.29
CA ALA A 4 8.65 0.95 -12.94
C ALA A 4 8.88 1.83 -14.17
N GLN A 5 9.53 1.31 -15.21
CA GLN A 5 9.73 2.01 -16.48
C GLN A 5 8.41 2.26 -17.21
N SER A 6 7.54 1.25 -17.28
CA SER A 6 6.24 1.35 -17.94
C SER A 6 5.28 2.35 -17.28
N ILE A 7 5.44 2.58 -15.97
CA ILE A 7 4.68 3.60 -15.24
C ILE A 7 5.37 4.97 -15.33
N GLY A 8 6.70 5.01 -15.25
CA GLY A 8 7.46 6.26 -15.15
C GLY A 8 7.63 6.98 -16.50
N GLU A 9 7.75 6.27 -17.59
CA GLU A 9 7.90 6.88 -18.92
C GLU A 9 6.69 7.77 -19.28
N PRO A 10 5.44 7.28 -19.22
CA PRO A 10 4.29 8.14 -19.46
C PRO A 10 4.13 9.23 -18.40
N GLY A 11 4.63 9.03 -17.18
CA GLY A 11 4.59 10.02 -16.11
C GLY A 11 5.23 11.34 -16.47
N THR A 12 6.33 11.35 -17.23
CA THR A 12 6.99 12.56 -17.72
C THR A 12 6.06 13.35 -18.64
N GLN A 13 5.30 12.69 -19.49
CA GLN A 13 4.33 13.33 -20.39
C GLN A 13 3.14 13.92 -19.61
N LEU A 14 2.70 13.28 -18.53
CA LEU A 14 1.67 13.79 -17.64
C LEU A 14 2.07 15.13 -17.01
N THR A 15 3.31 15.26 -16.57
CA THR A 15 3.81 16.49 -15.95
C THR A 15 3.77 17.67 -16.91
N MET A 16 4.11 17.45 -18.19
CA MET A 16 4.05 18.49 -19.21
C MET A 16 2.63 18.95 -19.51
N ARG A 17 1.64 18.05 -19.50
CA ARG A 17 0.24 18.38 -19.80
C ARG A 17 -0.49 19.10 -18.67
N THR A 18 -0.14 18.85 -17.40
CA THR A 18 -0.76 19.52 -16.25
C THR A 18 -0.41 21.00 -16.16
N PHE A 19 0.72 21.44 -16.71
CA PHE A 19 1.08 22.86 -16.79
C PHE A 19 0.19 23.67 -17.75
N HIS A 20 -0.49 23.01 -18.70
CA HIS A 20 -1.34 23.67 -19.68
C HIS A 20 -2.84 23.67 -19.33
N THR A 21 -3.27 22.88 -18.39
CA THR A 21 -4.63 22.90 -17.86
C THR A 21 -4.73 23.83 -16.66
N GLY A 22 -4.45 25.12 -16.91
CA GLY A 22 -4.67 26.19 -15.95
C GLY A 22 -6.15 26.34 -15.68
N GLY A 23 -6.53 26.11 -14.43
CA GLY A 23 -7.75 26.66 -13.88
C GLY A 23 -8.98 25.77 -13.93
N VAL A 24 -9.25 25.10 -12.85
CA VAL A 24 -10.47 25.33 -12.08
C VAL A 24 -10.07 25.25 -10.62
N ALA A 25 -9.99 26.39 -9.98
CA ALA A 25 -9.90 26.52 -8.53
C ALA A 25 -11.21 25.97 -7.94
N GLY A 26 -11.17 24.74 -7.54
CA GLY A 26 -12.29 24.09 -6.87
C GLY A 26 -11.85 22.74 -6.39
N ASN A 27 -11.49 22.70 -5.14
CA ASN A 27 -11.21 21.56 -4.28
C ASN A 27 -9.72 21.13 -4.23
N ASP A 28 -9.22 21.04 -3.01
CA ASP A 28 -7.92 20.53 -2.56
C ASP A 28 -7.63 19.06 -2.99
N ILE A 29 -8.22 18.57 -4.07
CA ILE A 29 -8.02 17.22 -4.59
C ILE A 29 -6.78 17.24 -5.45
N THR A 30 -5.75 16.53 -5.02
CA THR A 30 -4.53 16.33 -5.78
C THR A 30 -4.83 15.56 -7.06
N GLN A 31 -4.47 16.13 -8.22
CA GLN A 31 -4.72 15.55 -9.54
C GLN A 31 -3.41 15.31 -10.31
N GLY A 32 -3.47 14.41 -11.28
CA GLY A 32 -2.34 14.11 -12.14
C GLY A 32 -1.22 13.32 -11.44
N LEU A 33 0.03 13.56 -11.85
CA LEU A 33 1.20 12.85 -11.33
C LEU A 33 1.39 12.96 -9.80
N PRO A 34 1.16 14.10 -9.15
CA PRO A 34 1.19 14.19 -7.68
C PRO A 34 0.23 13.23 -6.99
N ARG A 35 -0.93 12.92 -7.61
CA ARG A 35 -1.87 11.94 -7.06
C ARG A 35 -1.31 10.51 -7.16
N VAL A 36 -0.66 10.17 -8.24
CA VAL A 36 0.01 8.87 -8.41
C VAL A 36 1.11 8.70 -7.36
N GLU A 37 1.92 9.73 -7.13
CA GLU A 37 2.94 9.73 -6.08
C GLU A 37 2.31 9.55 -4.69
N GLU A 38 1.23 10.26 -4.38
CA GLU A 38 0.50 10.16 -3.12
C GLU A 38 -0.02 8.74 -2.87
N ILE A 39 -0.54 8.06 -3.90
CA ILE A 39 -1.03 6.68 -3.84
C ILE A 39 0.13 5.71 -3.60
N PHE A 40 1.21 5.79 -4.39
CA PHE A 40 2.35 4.88 -4.25
C PHE A 40 3.16 5.11 -2.96
N GLU A 41 3.18 6.31 -2.42
CA GLU A 41 3.78 6.57 -1.10
C GLU A 41 2.82 6.28 0.06
N ALA A 42 1.60 5.83 -0.24
CA ALA A 42 0.54 5.56 0.74
C ALA A 42 0.36 6.74 1.73
N ARG A 43 0.45 7.98 1.21
CA ARG A 43 0.27 9.18 2.02
C ARG A 43 -1.22 9.42 2.29
N LYS A 44 -1.51 10.04 3.42
CA LYS A 44 -2.85 10.50 3.72
C LYS A 44 -3.26 11.60 2.72
N PRO A 45 -4.37 11.44 1.97
CA PRO A 45 -4.81 12.44 1.00
C PRO A 45 -5.13 13.78 1.64
N LYS A 46 -4.86 14.88 0.91
CA LYS A 46 -5.22 16.23 1.38
C LYS A 46 -6.72 16.42 1.44
N GLY A 47 -7.46 16.00 0.42
CA GLY A 47 -8.93 15.98 0.39
C GLY A 47 -9.46 14.63 0.85
N LEU A 48 -9.35 14.33 2.14
CA LEU A 48 -9.73 13.03 2.70
C LEU A 48 -11.25 12.84 2.68
N ALA A 49 -11.72 11.74 2.08
CA ALA A 49 -13.08 11.24 2.25
C ALA A 49 -13.22 10.54 3.61
N ILE A 50 -14.32 10.82 4.30
CA ILE A 50 -14.69 10.09 5.50
C ILE A 50 -15.42 8.82 5.08
N ILE A 51 -15.00 7.67 5.62
CA ILE A 51 -15.59 6.37 5.36
C ILE A 51 -16.21 5.78 6.63
N THR A 52 -17.19 4.90 6.46
CA THR A 52 -17.79 4.19 7.60
C THR A 52 -16.89 3.05 8.06
N GLU A 53 -16.84 2.79 9.37
CA GLU A 53 -16.11 1.64 9.92
C GLU A 53 -16.95 0.36 9.94
N PHE A 54 -18.25 0.48 10.00
CA PHE A 54 -19.20 -0.63 9.98
C PHE A 54 -20.42 -0.30 9.10
N GLY A 55 -21.18 -1.33 8.75
CA GLY A 55 -22.40 -1.18 7.97
C GLY A 55 -23.56 -0.70 8.84
N GLY A 56 -24.53 0.01 8.24
CA GLY A 56 -25.70 0.46 8.97
C GLY A 56 -26.52 1.51 8.22
N VAL A 57 -27.48 2.07 8.90
CA VAL A 57 -28.33 3.13 8.33
C VAL A 57 -27.78 4.49 8.71
N ALA A 58 -27.57 5.34 7.73
CA ALA A 58 -27.05 6.69 7.91
C ALA A 58 -28.18 7.68 8.21
N THR A 59 -28.02 8.48 9.24
CA THR A 59 -28.89 9.62 9.56
C THR A 59 -28.07 10.90 9.55
N ILE A 60 -28.49 11.87 8.74
CA ILE A 60 -27.80 13.15 8.59
C ILE A 60 -28.41 14.17 9.57
N LYS A 61 -27.61 14.69 10.48
CA LYS A 61 -27.99 15.81 11.35
C LYS A 61 -27.25 17.07 10.95
N ASP A 62 -27.95 18.02 10.35
CA ASP A 62 -27.38 19.31 9.98
C ASP A 62 -27.83 20.38 11.00
N THR A 63 -26.88 20.81 11.80
CA THR A 63 -27.08 21.87 12.80
C THR A 63 -26.30 23.11 12.36
N LYS A 64 -26.79 24.32 12.62
CA LYS A 64 -26.16 25.59 12.19
C LYS A 64 -24.65 25.71 12.50
N LYS A 65 -24.10 24.89 13.39
CA LYS A 65 -22.69 24.90 13.81
C LYS A 65 -21.93 23.62 13.45
N LYS A 66 -22.59 22.48 13.16
CA LYS A 66 -21.95 21.17 12.92
C LYS A 66 -22.81 20.34 11.97
N ARG A 67 -22.15 19.68 11.05
CA ARG A 67 -22.73 18.61 10.22
C ARG A 67 -22.26 17.27 10.78
N GLU A 68 -23.19 16.42 11.12
CA GLU A 68 -22.90 15.11 11.69
C GLU A 68 -23.67 14.05 10.90
N VAL A 69 -22.96 12.95 10.57
CA VAL A 69 -23.59 11.74 10.04
C VAL A 69 -23.52 10.68 11.13
N ILE A 70 -24.67 10.18 11.51
CA ILE A 70 -24.78 9.10 12.49
C ILE A 70 -25.07 7.82 11.72
N VAL A 71 -24.20 6.84 11.84
CA VAL A 71 -24.42 5.51 11.30
C VAL A 71 -24.84 4.60 12.44
N THR A 72 -25.97 3.94 12.27
CA THR A 72 -26.54 3.02 13.26
C THR A 72 -26.61 1.63 12.64
N ASP A 73 -25.99 0.68 13.27
CA ASP A 73 -26.13 -0.73 12.91
C ASP A 73 -27.47 -1.28 13.44
N PRO A 74 -28.35 -1.77 12.57
CA PRO A 74 -29.63 -2.30 12.99
C PRO A 74 -29.55 -3.62 13.78
N GLU A 75 -28.43 -4.37 13.67
CA GLU A 75 -28.26 -5.69 14.33
C GLU A 75 -27.61 -5.56 15.70
N SER A 76 -26.51 -4.81 15.82
CA SER A 76 -25.80 -4.64 17.09
C SER A 76 -26.34 -3.46 17.91
N GLY A 77 -27.02 -2.51 17.29
CA GLY A 77 -27.47 -1.27 17.92
C GLY A 77 -26.33 -0.24 18.14
N ASP A 78 -25.14 -0.54 17.65
CA ASP A 78 -24.00 0.36 17.75
C ASP A 78 -24.22 1.61 16.90
N THR A 79 -23.88 2.77 17.48
CA THR A 79 -24.01 4.05 16.80
C THR A 79 -22.68 4.78 16.80
N LYS A 80 -22.25 5.24 15.62
CA LYS A 80 -21.06 6.08 15.50
C LYS A 80 -21.38 7.40 14.81
N THR A 81 -20.94 8.48 15.39
CA THR A 81 -21.15 9.83 14.87
C THR A 81 -19.87 10.30 14.16
N TYR A 82 -20.00 10.64 12.90
CA TYR A 82 -18.93 11.21 12.08
C TYR A 82 -19.14 12.71 11.92
N LEU A 83 -18.17 13.50 12.36
CA LEU A 83 -18.18 14.93 12.21
C LEU A 83 -17.69 15.33 10.83
N ILE A 84 -18.52 16.02 10.05
CA ILE A 84 -18.17 16.43 8.68
C ILE A 84 -17.70 17.87 8.68
N PRO A 85 -16.46 18.17 8.19
CA PRO A 85 -15.96 19.53 8.08
C PRO A 85 -16.83 20.38 7.16
N TYR A 86 -16.93 21.67 7.50
CA TYR A 86 -17.58 22.65 6.62
C TYR A 86 -16.86 22.69 5.26
N GLY A 87 -17.64 22.61 4.18
CA GLY A 87 -17.12 22.59 2.80
C GLY A 87 -17.01 21.21 2.19
N SER A 88 -17.03 20.13 2.97
CA SER A 88 -17.11 18.77 2.43
C SER A 88 -18.51 18.47 1.90
N ARG A 89 -18.61 17.92 0.71
CA ARG A 89 -19.86 17.46 0.13
C ARG A 89 -20.20 16.08 0.65
N ILE A 90 -21.42 15.88 1.14
CA ILE A 90 -21.96 14.59 1.55
C ILE A 90 -22.36 13.85 0.29
N LYS A 91 -21.93 12.59 0.14
CA LYS A 91 -22.21 11.73 -1.00
C LYS A 91 -23.49 10.91 -0.81
N ILE A 92 -23.87 10.68 0.44
CA ILE A 92 -24.97 9.82 0.84
C ILE A 92 -26.26 10.61 1.04
N MET A 93 -27.39 9.92 0.92
CA MET A 93 -28.71 10.45 1.27
C MET A 93 -29.09 10.06 2.70
N ASP A 94 -29.98 10.86 3.32
CA ASP A 94 -30.51 10.52 4.63
C ASP A 94 -31.33 9.22 4.57
N GLY A 95 -31.10 8.31 5.52
CA GLY A 95 -31.69 6.98 5.54
C GLY A 95 -31.04 5.96 4.60
N ALA A 96 -29.92 6.26 3.97
CA ALA A 96 -29.21 5.30 3.11
C ALA A 96 -28.63 4.14 3.95
N VAL A 97 -28.75 2.94 3.40
CA VAL A 97 -28.09 1.74 3.95
C VAL A 97 -26.65 1.71 3.42
N LEU A 98 -25.69 1.66 4.32
CA LEU A 98 -24.26 1.69 4.03
C LEU A 98 -23.62 0.37 4.40
N GLU A 99 -22.61 -0.01 3.62
CA GLU A 99 -21.69 -1.10 3.97
C GLU A 99 -20.43 -0.57 4.65
N ALA A 100 -19.73 -1.44 5.39
CA ALA A 100 -18.46 -1.07 5.99
C ALA A 100 -17.46 -0.57 4.94
N GLY A 101 -16.90 0.62 5.15
CA GLY A 101 -15.97 1.29 4.25
C GLY A 101 -16.59 2.08 3.09
N ASP A 102 -17.89 2.37 3.13
CA ASP A 102 -18.51 3.27 2.16
C ASP A 102 -18.17 4.73 2.46
N GLU A 103 -18.07 5.52 1.39
CA GLU A 103 -17.70 6.93 1.47
C GLU A 103 -18.89 7.80 1.90
N LEU A 104 -18.77 8.50 3.02
CA LEU A 104 -19.76 9.47 3.48
C LEU A 104 -19.63 10.82 2.77
N THR A 105 -18.40 11.21 2.44
CA THR A 105 -18.08 12.48 1.78
C THR A 105 -17.36 12.28 0.47
N GLU A 106 -17.47 13.24 -0.44
CA GLU A 106 -16.65 13.28 -1.65
C GLU A 106 -15.17 13.50 -1.26
N GLY A 107 -14.27 12.80 -1.94
CA GLY A 107 -12.83 12.95 -1.74
C GLY A 107 -12.05 11.69 -2.07
N SER A 108 -10.79 11.69 -1.71
CA SER A 108 -9.91 10.53 -1.86
C SER A 108 -9.87 9.74 -0.56
N VAL A 109 -10.03 8.44 -0.63
CA VAL A 109 -9.98 7.57 0.55
C VAL A 109 -8.53 7.29 0.94
N ASN A 110 -8.28 7.20 2.23
CA ASN A 110 -6.98 6.79 2.75
C ASN A 110 -6.80 5.27 2.58
N PRO A 111 -5.77 4.80 1.86
CA PRO A 111 -5.55 3.36 1.67
C PRO A 111 -5.39 2.56 2.96
N HIS A 112 -4.84 3.19 4.01
CA HIS A 112 -4.68 2.54 5.31
C HIS A 112 -6.01 2.23 6.00
N ASP A 113 -7.00 3.10 5.83
CA ASP A 113 -8.34 2.89 6.41
C ASP A 113 -9.09 1.80 5.65
N ILE A 114 -8.93 1.74 4.32
CA ILE A 114 -9.47 0.63 3.50
C ILE A 114 -8.86 -0.70 3.95
N LEU A 115 -7.55 -0.75 4.21
CA LEU A 115 -6.88 -1.95 4.67
C LEU A 115 -7.47 -2.47 5.98
N LYS A 116 -7.74 -1.58 6.93
CA LYS A 116 -8.31 -1.94 8.23
C LYS A 116 -9.74 -2.43 8.15
N ILE A 117 -10.55 -1.84 7.26
CA ILE A 117 -12.00 -2.07 7.21
C ILE A 117 -12.34 -3.15 6.19
N LYS A 118 -11.86 -3.03 4.96
CA LYS A 118 -12.22 -3.92 3.84
C LYS A 118 -11.15 -4.99 3.53
N GLY A 119 -9.97 -4.89 4.14
CA GLY A 119 -8.89 -5.87 3.97
C GLY A 119 -8.00 -5.63 2.74
N VAL A 120 -7.08 -6.56 2.52
CA VAL A 120 -5.99 -6.45 1.54
C VAL A 120 -6.49 -6.34 0.10
N ARG A 121 -7.47 -7.18 -0.29
CA ARG A 121 -8.00 -7.21 -1.65
C ARG A 121 -8.60 -5.88 -2.07
N ALA A 122 -9.38 -5.29 -1.18
CA ALA A 122 -10.03 -3.99 -1.45
C ALA A 122 -9.01 -2.85 -1.65
N VAL A 123 -7.89 -2.88 -0.91
CA VAL A 123 -6.79 -1.91 -1.09
C VAL A 123 -6.13 -2.09 -2.46
N GLN A 124 -5.86 -3.33 -2.85
CA GLN A 124 -5.26 -3.63 -4.16
C GLN A 124 -6.14 -3.10 -5.29
N ASP A 125 -7.43 -3.40 -5.26
CA ASP A 125 -8.39 -2.94 -6.27
C ASP A 125 -8.57 -1.42 -6.25
N TYR A 126 -8.53 -0.80 -5.08
CA TYR A 126 -8.61 0.66 -4.95
C TYR A 126 -7.38 1.35 -5.57
N MET A 127 -6.18 0.91 -5.20
CA MET A 127 -4.94 1.51 -5.70
C MET A 127 -4.81 1.34 -7.22
N LEU A 128 -5.15 0.15 -7.73
CA LEU A 128 -5.15 -0.12 -9.16
C LEU A 128 -6.09 0.83 -9.91
N ARG A 129 -7.35 0.92 -9.46
CA ARG A 129 -8.36 1.79 -10.08
C ARG A 129 -7.97 3.27 -10.05
N GLU A 130 -7.47 3.77 -8.93
CA GLU A 130 -7.09 5.18 -8.79
C GLU A 130 -5.88 5.53 -9.67
N VAL A 131 -4.85 4.69 -9.73
CA VAL A 131 -3.71 4.91 -10.62
C VAL A 131 -4.14 4.87 -12.08
N GLN A 132 -4.89 3.84 -12.48
CA GLN A 132 -5.43 3.73 -13.84
C GLN A 132 -6.32 4.92 -14.22
N ARG A 133 -7.13 5.40 -13.29
CA ARG A 133 -7.98 6.59 -13.51
C ARG A 133 -7.15 7.81 -13.89
N VAL A 134 -6.06 8.07 -13.18
CA VAL A 134 -5.18 9.21 -13.46
C VAL A 134 -4.57 9.10 -14.85
N TYR A 135 -4.06 7.93 -15.24
CA TYR A 135 -3.45 7.72 -16.55
C TYR A 135 -4.48 7.76 -17.69
N ARG A 136 -5.64 7.13 -17.52
CA ARG A 136 -6.72 7.15 -18.53
C ARG A 136 -7.28 8.54 -18.79
N LEU A 137 -7.40 9.39 -17.77
CA LEU A 137 -7.79 10.79 -17.93
C LEU A 137 -6.83 11.58 -18.83
N GLN A 138 -5.58 11.14 -18.95
CA GLN A 138 -4.57 11.72 -19.81
C GLN A 138 -4.43 11.00 -21.17
N GLY A 139 -5.27 10.00 -21.43
CA GLY A 139 -5.23 9.21 -22.66
C GLY A 139 -4.05 8.24 -22.75
N VAL A 140 -3.49 7.85 -21.61
CA VAL A 140 -2.39 6.88 -21.50
C VAL A 140 -2.96 5.55 -21.00
N GLU A 141 -2.63 4.47 -21.69
CA GLU A 141 -2.98 3.11 -21.27
C GLU A 141 -1.73 2.40 -20.72
N ILE A 142 -1.87 1.88 -19.48
CA ILE A 142 -0.86 1.05 -18.83
C ILE A 142 -1.51 -0.29 -18.49
N ASN A 143 -0.79 -1.38 -18.72
CA ASN A 143 -1.28 -2.69 -18.36
C ASN A 143 -1.29 -2.84 -16.83
N ASP A 144 -2.39 -3.37 -16.30
CA ASP A 144 -2.64 -3.53 -14.86
C ASP A 144 -1.53 -4.28 -14.13
N LYS A 145 -0.92 -5.29 -14.78
CA LYS A 145 0.17 -6.10 -14.21
C LYS A 145 1.36 -5.27 -13.68
N HIS A 146 1.65 -4.12 -14.29
CA HIS A 146 2.76 -3.27 -13.86
C HIS A 146 2.45 -2.56 -12.54
N ILE A 147 1.20 -2.16 -12.36
CA ILE A 147 0.72 -1.54 -11.12
C ILE A 147 0.59 -2.61 -10.03
N GLU A 148 0.05 -3.78 -10.37
CA GLU A 148 -0.13 -4.91 -9.45
C GLU A 148 1.20 -5.38 -8.84
N VAL A 149 2.27 -5.46 -9.64
CA VAL A 149 3.61 -5.82 -9.13
C VAL A 149 4.09 -4.84 -8.07
N ILE A 150 3.85 -3.54 -8.25
CA ILE A 150 4.27 -2.52 -7.26
C ILE A 150 3.38 -2.60 -6.01
N VAL A 151 2.07 -2.69 -6.19
CA VAL A 151 1.13 -2.80 -5.06
C VAL A 151 1.38 -4.06 -4.23
N ARG A 152 1.71 -5.19 -4.87
CA ARG A 152 2.13 -6.40 -4.18
C ARG A 152 3.33 -6.15 -3.27
N GLN A 153 4.35 -5.42 -3.74
CA GLN A 153 5.53 -5.11 -2.93
C GLN A 153 5.21 -4.16 -1.77
N MET A 154 4.25 -3.27 -1.93
CA MET A 154 3.79 -2.38 -0.86
C MET A 154 3.07 -3.13 0.27
N LEU A 155 2.49 -4.29 -0.02
CA LEU A 155 1.74 -5.14 0.90
C LEU A 155 2.52 -6.40 1.33
N HIS A 156 3.83 -6.44 1.12
CA HIS A 156 4.64 -7.64 1.35
C HIS A 156 5.03 -7.85 2.81
N LYS A 157 4.82 -6.87 3.69
CA LYS A 157 5.23 -6.93 5.08
C LYS A 157 4.06 -7.09 6.04
N ILE A 158 4.29 -7.89 7.09
CA ILE A 158 3.39 -8.08 8.22
C ILE A 158 4.06 -7.47 9.46
N ARG A 159 3.30 -6.77 10.27
CA ARG A 159 3.74 -6.33 11.61
C ARG A 159 3.31 -7.37 12.62
N VAL A 160 4.26 -7.87 13.38
CA VAL A 160 4.00 -8.80 14.47
C VAL A 160 3.32 -8.05 15.62
N GLU A 161 2.17 -8.50 16.06
CA GLU A 161 1.43 -7.98 17.21
C GLU A 161 1.74 -8.80 18.45
N GLU A 162 1.58 -10.10 18.34
CA GLU A 162 1.90 -11.06 19.40
C GLU A 162 2.85 -12.12 18.88
N ASN A 163 3.86 -12.43 19.65
CA ASN A 163 4.93 -13.34 19.22
C ASN A 163 4.57 -14.84 19.40
N GLY A 164 3.57 -15.18 20.22
CA GLY A 164 3.32 -16.57 20.59
C GLY A 164 4.62 -17.23 21.10
N ASP A 165 4.87 -18.44 20.65
CA ASP A 165 6.09 -19.22 20.96
C ASP A 165 7.23 -18.97 19.94
N SER A 166 7.14 -17.92 19.11
CA SER A 166 8.17 -17.58 18.12
C SER A 166 9.25 -16.65 18.69
N ASP A 167 10.42 -16.64 18.05
CA ASP A 167 11.54 -15.72 18.37
C ASP A 167 11.32 -14.31 17.79
N LEU A 168 10.14 -14.02 17.24
CA LEU A 168 9.83 -12.72 16.66
C LEU A 168 9.59 -11.67 17.75
N LEU A 169 10.10 -10.47 17.53
CA LEU A 169 9.83 -9.35 18.44
C LEU A 169 8.51 -8.67 18.10
N PRO A 170 7.64 -8.41 19.08
CA PRO A 170 6.44 -7.61 18.87
C PRO A 170 6.78 -6.24 18.25
N GLY A 171 6.00 -5.82 17.26
CA GLY A 171 6.24 -4.58 16.50
C GLY A 171 7.26 -4.69 15.38
N SER A 172 7.96 -5.82 15.21
CA SER A 172 8.86 -6.05 14.08
C SER A 172 8.10 -6.24 12.77
N MET A 173 8.76 -5.94 11.65
CA MET A 173 8.21 -6.17 10.31
C MET A 173 8.91 -7.37 9.68
N VAL A 174 8.12 -8.35 9.29
CA VAL A 174 8.57 -9.61 8.69
C VAL A 174 7.94 -9.76 7.31
N ASP A 175 8.59 -10.48 6.41
CA ASP A 175 7.99 -10.85 5.13
C ASP A 175 6.79 -11.77 5.32
N SER A 176 5.75 -11.55 4.52
CA SER A 176 4.50 -12.31 4.67
C SER A 176 4.69 -13.82 4.43
N LEU A 177 5.61 -14.19 3.54
CA LEU A 177 5.93 -15.61 3.27
C LEU A 177 6.69 -16.21 4.44
N ASP A 178 7.74 -15.53 4.93
CA ASP A 178 8.52 -16.00 6.08
C ASP A 178 7.66 -16.15 7.34
N PHE A 179 6.69 -15.24 7.52
CA PHE A 179 5.75 -15.28 8.62
C PHE A 179 4.78 -16.48 8.52
N LEU A 180 4.28 -16.77 7.33
CA LEU A 180 3.41 -17.93 7.10
C LEU A 180 4.17 -19.25 7.32
N GLU A 181 5.37 -19.38 6.74
CA GLU A 181 6.21 -20.57 6.92
C GLU A 181 6.59 -20.80 8.38
N LEU A 182 6.82 -19.71 9.14
CA LEU A 182 7.09 -19.80 10.58
C LEU A 182 5.87 -20.33 11.34
N ASN A 183 4.68 -19.79 11.04
CA ASN A 183 3.45 -20.20 11.69
C ASN A 183 3.06 -21.65 11.35
N GLU A 184 3.28 -22.09 10.10
CA GLU A 184 3.09 -23.49 9.71
C GLU A 184 4.01 -24.43 10.52
N LYS A 185 5.27 -24.08 10.71
CA LYS A 185 6.21 -24.86 11.55
C LYS A 185 5.79 -24.91 13.02
N LEU A 186 5.33 -23.77 13.56
CA LEU A 186 4.85 -23.71 14.95
C LEU A 186 3.59 -24.60 15.15
N GLU A 187 2.69 -24.59 14.15
CA GLU A 187 1.51 -25.43 14.15
C GLU A 187 1.86 -26.93 14.12
N GLU A 188 2.81 -27.34 13.25
CA GLU A 188 3.31 -28.71 13.19
C GLU A 188 3.95 -29.16 14.52
N GLU A 189 4.62 -28.25 15.23
CA GLU A 189 5.22 -28.49 16.54
C GLU A 189 4.20 -28.42 17.70
N GLY A 190 2.93 -28.04 17.43
CA GLY A 190 1.89 -27.88 18.44
C GLY A 190 2.11 -26.71 19.39
N LYS A 191 2.81 -25.67 18.91
CA LYS A 191 3.10 -24.42 19.61
C LYS A 191 2.12 -23.32 19.25
N GLU A 192 2.08 -22.25 20.07
CA GLU A 192 1.25 -21.09 19.82
C GLU A 192 1.80 -20.25 18.64
N GLN A 193 0.93 -19.99 17.66
CA GLN A 193 1.27 -19.21 16.47
C GLN A 193 1.45 -17.73 16.80
N ALA A 194 2.31 -17.06 16.03
CA ALA A 194 2.43 -15.62 16.11
C ALA A 194 1.26 -14.92 15.41
N VAL A 195 0.76 -13.84 16.00
CA VAL A 195 -0.30 -13.00 15.44
C VAL A 195 0.30 -11.75 14.83
N GLY A 196 -0.12 -11.41 13.62
CA GLY A 196 0.37 -10.22 12.92
C GLY A 196 -0.68 -9.59 12.03
N SER A 197 -0.56 -8.28 11.83
CA SER A 197 -1.42 -7.50 10.94
C SER A 197 -0.68 -7.10 9.67
N GLN A 198 -1.39 -7.17 8.55
CA GLN A 198 -0.89 -6.73 7.25
C GLN A 198 -0.65 -5.21 7.28
N VAL A 199 0.50 -4.77 6.77
CA VAL A 199 0.86 -3.35 6.71
C VAL A 199 1.02 -2.88 5.28
N LEU A 200 0.47 -1.71 4.98
CA LEU A 200 0.71 -1.03 3.72
C LEU A 200 1.89 -0.08 3.88
N LEU A 201 2.93 -0.29 3.10
CA LEU A 201 4.12 0.57 3.06
C LEU A 201 4.15 1.38 1.77
N GLY A 202 4.51 2.66 1.84
CA GLY A 202 4.87 3.43 0.65
C GLY A 202 6.10 2.84 -0.05
N ILE A 203 6.24 3.10 -1.36
CA ILE A 203 7.33 2.52 -2.17
C ILE A 203 8.73 2.81 -1.59
N THR A 204 8.94 4.02 -1.05
CA THR A 204 10.21 4.39 -0.41
C THR A 204 10.47 3.54 0.82
N LYS A 205 9.49 3.40 1.71
CA LYS A 205 9.62 2.56 2.93
C LYS A 205 9.76 1.09 2.59
N ALA A 206 8.99 0.60 1.61
CA ALA A 206 9.08 -0.78 1.15
C ALA A 206 10.46 -1.10 0.57
N SER A 207 11.07 -0.16 -0.16
CA SER A 207 12.42 -0.32 -0.71
C SER A 207 13.51 -0.36 0.36
N LEU A 208 13.32 0.34 1.49
CA LEU A 208 14.25 0.31 2.63
C LEU A 208 14.03 -0.91 3.55
N ALA A 209 12.82 -1.46 3.56
CA ALA A 209 12.43 -2.62 4.37
C ALA A 209 12.76 -3.97 3.72
N THR A 210 13.69 -4.02 2.77
CA THR A 210 14.14 -5.26 2.12
C THR A 210 15.05 -6.08 3.04
N ASN A 211 15.13 -7.40 2.79
CA ASN A 211 16.03 -8.28 3.53
C ASN A 211 17.51 -8.03 3.20
N SER A 212 17.80 -7.50 2.00
CA SER A 212 19.15 -7.12 1.58
C SER A 212 19.50 -5.72 2.07
N PHE A 213 20.42 -5.61 3.03
CA PHE A 213 20.89 -4.30 3.49
C PHE A 213 21.79 -3.60 2.46
N LEU A 214 22.48 -4.33 1.58
CA LEU A 214 23.26 -3.74 0.49
C LEU A 214 22.35 -3.03 -0.53
N SER A 215 21.24 -3.65 -0.89
CA SER A 215 20.23 -3.04 -1.77
C SER A 215 19.64 -1.79 -1.16
N ALA A 216 19.26 -1.83 0.11
CA ALA A 216 18.71 -0.69 0.83
C ALA A 216 19.72 0.47 0.96
N ALA A 217 20.98 0.15 1.29
CA ALA A 217 22.04 1.14 1.41
C ALA A 217 22.35 1.88 0.11
N SER A 218 22.19 1.20 -1.04
CA SER A 218 22.42 1.82 -2.35
C SER A 218 21.27 2.72 -2.82
N PHE A 219 20.14 2.71 -2.13
CA PHE A 219 18.97 3.51 -2.47
C PHE A 219 18.98 4.86 -1.74
N GLN A 220 18.88 4.86 -0.42
CA GLN A 220 18.87 6.06 0.43
C GLN A 220 19.41 5.74 1.82
N GLU A 221 19.77 6.78 2.58
CA GLU A 221 20.19 6.66 3.98
C GLU A 221 21.33 5.66 4.20
N THR A 222 22.32 5.63 3.31
CA THR A 222 23.43 4.66 3.29
C THR A 222 24.07 4.45 4.65
N THR A 223 24.44 5.53 5.32
CA THR A 223 25.13 5.48 6.63
C THR A 223 24.24 4.83 7.69
N LYS A 224 22.98 5.21 7.76
CA LYS A 224 22.03 4.69 8.74
C LYS A 224 21.77 3.19 8.53
N VAL A 225 21.55 2.79 7.27
CA VAL A 225 21.28 1.39 6.90
C VAL A 225 22.49 0.50 7.22
N LEU A 226 23.70 0.93 6.85
CA LEU A 226 24.92 0.18 7.12
C LEU A 226 25.23 0.09 8.61
N THR A 227 25.05 1.19 9.36
CA THR A 227 25.23 1.19 10.82
C THR A 227 24.25 0.24 11.50
N GLU A 228 22.99 0.29 11.11
CA GLU A 228 21.96 -0.60 11.67
C GLU A 228 22.22 -2.08 11.31
N ALA A 229 22.67 -2.35 10.10
CA ALA A 229 23.05 -3.70 9.67
C ALA A 229 24.26 -4.23 10.46
N ALA A 230 25.26 -3.37 10.72
CA ALA A 230 26.43 -3.74 11.50
C ALA A 230 26.08 -4.02 12.97
N ILE A 231 25.25 -3.18 13.59
CA ILE A 231 24.81 -3.37 14.99
C ILE A 231 23.99 -4.66 15.13
N LYS A 232 23.12 -4.96 14.17
CA LYS A 232 22.26 -6.16 14.18
C LYS A 232 22.96 -7.42 13.66
N GLY A 233 24.20 -7.33 13.18
CA GLY A 233 24.92 -8.46 12.59
C GLY A 233 24.20 -9.08 11.38
N LYS A 234 23.54 -8.27 10.56
CA LYS A 234 22.76 -8.77 9.42
C LYS A 234 23.66 -9.43 8.37
N ILE A 235 23.20 -10.55 7.85
CA ILE A 235 23.81 -11.27 6.73
C ILE A 235 22.96 -11.03 5.50
N ASP A 236 23.58 -10.61 4.38
CA ASP A 236 22.90 -10.44 3.11
C ASP A 236 22.94 -11.75 2.31
N PRO A 237 21.78 -12.33 1.94
CA PRO A 237 21.75 -13.60 1.20
C PRO A 237 22.19 -13.48 -0.27
N LEU A 238 22.41 -12.27 -0.78
CA LEU A 238 22.86 -11.99 -2.15
C LEU A 238 21.99 -12.64 -3.26
N ILE A 239 20.69 -12.64 -3.07
CA ILE A 239 19.73 -13.25 -3.99
C ILE A 239 19.43 -12.32 -5.17
N GLY A 240 19.30 -11.01 -4.91
CA GLY A 240 18.93 -10.03 -5.92
C GLY A 240 20.07 -9.63 -6.86
N MET A 241 19.71 -9.00 -7.97
CA MET A 241 20.70 -8.53 -8.95
C MET A 241 21.53 -7.35 -8.42
N LYS A 242 20.92 -6.45 -7.65
CA LYS A 242 21.53 -5.20 -7.21
C LYS A 242 22.71 -5.45 -6.26
N GLU A 243 22.54 -6.31 -5.27
CA GLU A 243 23.57 -6.71 -4.31
C GLU A 243 24.74 -7.43 -5.01
N ASN A 244 24.43 -8.31 -5.94
CA ASN A 244 25.44 -9.05 -6.71
C ASN A 244 26.27 -8.14 -7.62
N VAL A 245 25.63 -7.12 -8.23
CA VAL A 245 26.33 -6.11 -9.04
C VAL A 245 27.25 -5.25 -8.17
N ILE A 246 26.78 -4.85 -6.95
CA ILE A 246 27.59 -4.06 -6.02
C ILE A 246 28.86 -4.79 -5.60
N ILE A 247 28.76 -6.11 -5.34
CA ILE A 247 29.90 -6.94 -4.95
C ILE A 247 30.78 -7.31 -6.15
N GLY A 248 30.31 -7.13 -7.38
CA GLY A 248 31.05 -7.46 -8.60
C GLY A 248 30.97 -8.92 -9.00
N LYS A 249 29.97 -9.68 -8.55
CA LYS A 249 29.74 -11.05 -9.02
C LYS A 249 29.26 -11.06 -10.47
N LEU A 250 29.76 -12.02 -11.24
CA LEU A 250 29.27 -12.27 -12.58
C LEU A 250 27.84 -12.81 -12.53
N LEU A 251 26.93 -12.12 -13.21
CA LEU A 251 25.53 -12.50 -13.33
C LEU A 251 25.31 -13.15 -14.70
N SER A 252 24.98 -14.43 -14.72
CA SER A 252 24.55 -15.11 -15.93
C SER A 252 23.03 -15.19 -15.98
N LEU A 253 22.41 -14.32 -16.77
CA LEU A 253 20.96 -14.32 -16.98
C LEU A 253 20.45 -15.61 -17.64
N ILE A 254 21.31 -16.31 -18.39
CA ILE A 254 20.99 -17.58 -19.07
C ILE A 254 20.69 -18.67 -18.03
N HIS A 255 21.44 -18.73 -16.93
CA HIS A 255 21.24 -19.71 -15.86
C HIS A 255 20.00 -19.44 -15.01
N ILE A 256 19.54 -18.19 -14.95
CA ILE A 256 18.35 -17.80 -14.20
C ILE A 256 17.08 -18.01 -15.03
N SER A 257 17.12 -17.71 -16.33
CA SER A 257 15.93 -17.73 -17.18
C SER A 257 15.69 -19.05 -17.92
N GLU A 258 16.69 -19.91 -18.06
CA GLU A 258 16.56 -21.20 -18.78
C GLU A 258 17.24 -22.37 -18.03
N PRO A 259 16.79 -22.76 -16.83
CA PRO A 259 17.36 -23.88 -16.10
C PRO A 259 17.18 -25.23 -16.81
N THR A 260 16.24 -25.31 -17.75
CA THR A 260 15.94 -26.54 -18.52
C THR A 260 16.82 -26.76 -19.71
N ARG A 261 17.55 -25.76 -20.22
CA ARG A 261 18.41 -25.90 -21.40
C ARG A 261 19.70 -26.67 -21.12
N HIS A 262 20.14 -26.66 -19.86
CA HIS A 262 21.32 -27.42 -19.42
C HIS A 262 21.09 -28.92 -19.31
N SER A 263 19.88 -29.39 -19.16
CA SER A 263 19.55 -30.82 -19.08
C SER A 263 19.53 -31.52 -20.42
N LEU A 264 19.62 -30.78 -21.54
CA LEU A 264 19.60 -31.32 -22.90
C LEU A 264 21.00 -31.38 -23.56
N ILE A 265 22.06 -30.97 -22.86
CA ILE A 265 23.45 -30.94 -23.37
C ILE A 265 24.38 -31.94 -22.64
N SER A 266 23.84 -32.76 -21.73
CA SER A 266 24.57 -33.88 -21.11
C SER A 266 24.24 -35.21 -21.72
#